data_3ba42f8d252ab5b661acd5805062d438
#
_entry.id   3ba42f8d252ab5b661acd5805062d438
#
_cell.length_a   1.000
_cell.length_b   1.000
_cell.length_c   1.000
_cell.angle_alpha   90.00
_cell.angle_beta   90.00
_cell.angle_gamma   90.00
#
_symmetry.space_group_name_H-M   'P 1'
#
loop_
_entity.id
_entity.type
_entity.pdbx_description
1 polymer ?
#
loop_
_entity_poly.entity_id
_entity_poly.type
_entity_poly.pdbx_seq_one_letter_code
_entity_poly.pdbx_strand_id
1 'polypeptide(L)'
;MWRVTSGFSGASTPISSNWERADTEDFAVLGTGLSQSSGVFTFPSTGYYFITFQAAYSINGDKRNIGTIIQHTTDNGSNWTELAYSSDFIQQTESDATMTTGVVTGIAHILDTSNDKVRFSAGASSVNTSADTNAQHTGIVCIKLADT
;
A
#
# COMPACT_ATOMS: atom_id res chain seq x y z
N MET A 1 2.67 11.01 1.48
CA MET A 1 1.49 10.13 1.51
C MET A 1 0.99 9.92 0.09
N TRP A 2 0.56 8.71 -0.25
CA TRP A 2 -0.09 8.34 -1.51
C TRP A 2 -1.33 7.53 -1.20
N ARG A 3 -2.38 7.69 -1.99
CA ARG A 3 -3.65 6.98 -1.85
C ARG A 3 -4.11 6.41 -3.18
N VAL A 4 -4.97 5.40 -3.12
CA VAL A 4 -5.65 4.84 -4.30
C VAL A 4 -6.96 5.59 -4.48
N THR A 5 -7.21 6.09 -5.69
CA THR A 5 -8.36 6.95 -6.01
C THR A 5 -9.58 6.20 -6.53
N SER A 6 -9.38 4.98 -7.02
CA SER A 6 -10.46 4.13 -7.54
C SER A 6 -10.34 2.73 -6.98
N GLY A 7 -11.43 2.26 -6.37
CA GLY A 7 -11.53 0.91 -5.82
C GLY A 7 -11.47 -0.17 -6.89
N PHE A 8 -11.15 -1.38 -6.46
CA PHE A 8 -11.09 -2.55 -7.34
C PHE A 8 -11.63 -3.80 -6.64
N SER A 9 -11.98 -4.82 -7.40
CA SER A 9 -12.39 -6.12 -6.89
C SER A 9 -11.34 -7.19 -7.21
N GLY A 10 -11.11 -8.10 -6.28
CA GLY A 10 -10.11 -9.14 -6.39
C GLY A 10 -8.76 -8.76 -5.78
N ALA A 11 -7.78 -9.65 -5.89
CA ALA A 11 -6.41 -9.38 -5.47
C ALA A 11 -5.66 -8.55 -6.52
N SER A 12 -4.91 -7.57 -6.07
CA SER A 12 -4.00 -6.79 -6.91
C SER A 12 -2.56 -6.94 -6.42
N THR A 13 -1.67 -7.46 -7.25
CA THR A 13 -0.28 -7.78 -6.93
C THR A 13 0.66 -7.36 -8.07
N PRO A 14 1.23 -6.16 -8.01
CA PRO A 14 0.92 -5.05 -7.11
C PRO A 14 -0.34 -4.25 -7.50
N ILE A 15 -0.74 -3.30 -6.67
CA ILE A 15 -1.67 -2.23 -7.07
C ILE A 15 -0.91 -1.33 -8.04
N SER A 16 -1.19 -1.48 -9.34
CA SER A 16 -0.37 -0.88 -10.42
C SER A 16 -0.91 0.46 -10.93
N SER A 17 -2.13 0.83 -10.57
CA SER A 17 -2.81 2.02 -11.11
C SER A 17 -3.59 2.78 -10.05
N ASN A 18 -4.12 3.96 -10.44
CA ASN A 18 -4.94 4.83 -9.61
C ASN A 18 -4.24 5.34 -8.34
N TRP A 19 -2.92 5.40 -8.33
CA TRP A 19 -2.17 6.04 -7.28
C TRP A 19 -2.12 7.54 -7.47
N GLU A 20 -2.50 8.28 -6.44
CA GLU A 20 -2.46 9.74 -6.36
C GLU A 20 -1.62 10.15 -5.15
N ARG A 21 -0.79 11.18 -5.31
CA ARG A 21 -0.18 11.85 -4.17
C ARG A 21 -1.28 12.64 -3.45
N ALA A 22 -1.40 12.47 -2.14
CA ALA A 22 -2.41 13.19 -1.39
C ALA A 22 -2.20 14.71 -1.54
N ASP A 23 -3.25 15.41 -1.95
CA ASP A 23 -3.25 16.82 -2.35
C ASP A 23 -4.38 17.64 -1.72
N THR A 24 -5.12 17.07 -0.75
CA THR A 24 -6.13 17.80 0.02
C THR A 24 -5.49 18.89 0.89
N GLU A 25 -6.24 19.95 1.20
CA GLU A 25 -5.75 21.19 1.84
C GLU A 25 -4.96 20.99 3.15
N ASP A 26 -5.31 19.97 3.91
CA ASP A 26 -4.64 19.64 5.18
C ASP A 26 -3.40 18.77 5.05
N PHE A 27 -2.98 18.47 3.82
CA PHE A 27 -1.85 17.63 3.55
C PHE A 27 -0.73 18.35 2.79
N ALA A 28 0.46 18.34 3.38
CA ALA A 28 1.67 18.84 2.74
C ALA A 28 2.74 17.74 2.64
N VAL A 29 3.44 17.71 1.50
CA VAL A 29 4.61 16.85 1.34
C VAL A 29 5.80 17.46 2.06
N LEU A 30 6.38 16.73 3.01
CA LEU A 30 7.65 17.10 3.63
C LEU A 30 8.82 16.63 2.72
N GLY A 31 9.60 17.56 2.22
CA GLY A 31 10.72 17.29 1.31
C GLY A 31 10.25 16.81 -0.07
N THR A 32 11.08 16.02 -0.76
CA THR A 32 10.82 15.57 -2.13
C THR A 32 9.75 14.46 -2.22
N GLY A 33 9.69 13.59 -1.22
CA GLY A 33 8.78 12.45 -1.18
C GLY A 33 9.11 11.36 -2.22
N LEU A 34 8.37 10.27 -2.18
CA LEU A 34 8.48 9.16 -3.15
C LEU A 34 7.96 9.60 -4.52
N SER A 35 8.52 9.04 -5.59
CA SER A 35 7.89 9.01 -6.92
C SER A 35 7.32 7.62 -7.20
N GLN A 36 6.35 7.50 -8.12
CA GLN A 36 5.81 6.20 -8.50
C GLN A 36 5.58 6.07 -10.00
N SER A 37 5.69 4.83 -10.51
CA SER A 37 5.32 4.45 -11.86
C SER A 37 4.78 3.03 -11.83
N SER A 38 3.56 2.84 -12.36
CA SER A 38 2.89 1.52 -12.42
C SER A 38 2.87 0.77 -11.07
N GLY A 39 2.69 1.51 -9.96
CA GLY A 39 2.63 0.95 -8.62
C GLY A 39 3.97 0.59 -7.98
N VAL A 40 5.08 0.89 -8.65
CA VAL A 40 6.43 0.78 -8.11
C VAL A 40 6.89 2.15 -7.62
N PHE A 41 7.32 2.22 -6.36
CA PHE A 41 7.72 3.45 -5.70
C PHE A 41 9.24 3.54 -5.57
N THR A 42 9.78 4.71 -5.93
CA THR A 42 11.19 5.04 -5.88
C THR A 42 11.46 6.06 -4.78
N PHE A 43 12.51 5.84 -4.01
CA PHE A 43 12.92 6.71 -2.92
C PHE A 43 13.74 7.91 -3.44
N PRO A 44 13.58 9.12 -2.85
CA PRO A 44 14.33 10.31 -3.27
C PRO A 44 15.81 10.30 -2.85
N SER A 45 16.17 9.52 -1.84
CA SER A 45 17.53 9.41 -1.31
C SER A 45 17.72 8.10 -0.56
N THR A 46 18.96 7.72 -0.28
CA THR A 46 19.30 6.60 0.62
C THR A 46 18.91 6.93 2.07
N GLY A 47 18.74 5.91 2.90
CA GLY A 47 18.38 6.06 4.31
C GLY A 47 17.41 5.00 4.81
N TYR A 48 16.93 5.20 6.02
CA TYR A 48 15.92 4.36 6.67
C TYR A 48 14.54 5.00 6.52
N TYR A 49 13.57 4.24 6.02
CA TYR A 49 12.22 4.71 5.78
C TYR A 49 11.20 3.87 6.55
N PHE A 50 10.40 4.52 7.37
CA PHE A 50 9.21 3.93 7.96
C PHE A 50 8.06 3.99 6.96
N ILE A 51 7.45 2.85 6.70
CA ILE A 51 6.38 2.71 5.72
C ILE A 51 5.18 2.08 6.41
N THR A 52 4.03 2.73 6.29
CA THR A 52 2.74 2.16 6.66
C THR A 52 1.89 2.02 5.40
N PHE A 53 1.31 0.86 5.20
CA PHE A 53 0.32 0.60 4.17
C PHE A 53 -0.97 0.11 4.80
N GLN A 54 -2.09 0.75 4.48
CA GLN A 54 -3.42 0.31 4.85
C GLN A 54 -4.27 0.06 3.61
N ALA A 55 -5.21 -0.90 3.72
CA ALA A 55 -6.21 -1.15 2.70
C ALA A 55 -7.54 -1.54 3.35
N ALA A 56 -8.61 -0.83 2.97
CA ALA A 56 -9.96 -1.09 3.44
C ALA A 56 -10.67 -2.06 2.50
N TYR A 57 -11.27 -3.09 3.07
CA TYR A 57 -11.89 -4.20 2.35
C TYR A 57 -13.37 -4.34 2.69
N SER A 58 -14.14 -4.82 1.71
CA SER A 58 -15.55 -5.19 1.92
C SER A 58 -15.96 -6.38 1.05
N ILE A 59 -16.87 -7.18 1.55
CA ILE A 59 -17.54 -8.26 0.81
C ILE A 59 -18.89 -8.56 1.45
N ASN A 60 -19.88 -8.90 0.63
CA ASN A 60 -21.12 -9.52 1.10
C ASN A 60 -20.91 -11.04 1.05
N GLY A 61 -20.41 -11.61 2.15
CA GLY A 61 -20.04 -13.02 2.26
C GLY A 61 -18.85 -13.23 3.19
N ASP A 62 -18.49 -14.48 3.42
CA ASP A 62 -17.31 -14.86 4.19
C ASP A 62 -16.05 -14.82 3.34
N LYS A 63 -14.98 -14.33 3.91
CA LYS A 63 -13.65 -14.36 3.28
C LYS A 63 -12.54 -14.53 4.30
N ARG A 64 -11.64 -15.46 4.03
CA ARG A 64 -10.41 -15.67 4.78
C ARG A 64 -9.21 -15.23 3.95
N ASN A 65 -8.12 -14.89 4.62
CA ASN A 65 -6.82 -14.56 4.00
C ASN A 65 -6.93 -13.38 3.02
N ILE A 66 -7.38 -12.23 3.50
CA ILE A 66 -7.34 -10.97 2.77
C ILE A 66 -5.97 -10.34 3.03
N GLY A 67 -5.10 -10.35 2.02
CA GLY A 67 -3.71 -9.93 2.18
C GLY A 67 -3.52 -8.42 2.07
N THR A 68 -2.67 -7.87 2.93
CA THR A 68 -2.14 -6.50 2.85
C THR A 68 -0.63 -6.61 2.95
N ILE A 69 0.13 -6.22 1.91
CA ILE A 69 1.53 -6.61 1.76
C ILE A 69 2.38 -5.44 1.30
N ILE A 70 3.51 -5.24 1.95
CA ILE A 70 4.62 -4.41 1.47
C ILE A 70 5.69 -5.33 0.93
N GLN A 71 6.12 -5.11 -0.33
CA GLN A 71 7.23 -5.82 -0.93
C GLN A 71 8.36 -4.86 -1.28
N HIS A 72 9.59 -5.31 -1.11
CA HIS A 72 10.81 -4.58 -1.39
C HIS A 72 11.67 -5.34 -2.41
N THR A 73 12.37 -4.62 -3.25
CA THR A 73 13.40 -5.14 -4.17
C THR A 73 14.70 -4.36 -3.99
N THR A 74 15.83 -5.02 -4.22
CA THR A 74 17.17 -4.43 -4.26
C THR A 74 17.84 -4.60 -5.62
N ASP A 75 17.08 -5.02 -6.64
CA ASP A 75 17.57 -5.32 -7.99
C ASP A 75 16.66 -4.71 -9.08
N ASN A 76 16.10 -3.52 -8.78
CA ASN A 76 15.24 -2.76 -9.67
C ASN A 76 14.00 -3.55 -10.16
N GLY A 77 13.46 -4.43 -9.31
CA GLY A 77 12.21 -5.13 -9.59
C GLY A 77 12.36 -6.50 -10.25
N SER A 78 13.59 -7.01 -10.43
CA SER A 78 13.81 -8.36 -10.94
C SER A 78 13.34 -9.44 -9.95
N ASN A 79 13.56 -9.18 -8.64
CA ASN A 79 13.07 -10.02 -7.56
C ASN A 79 12.39 -9.16 -6.48
N TRP A 80 11.33 -9.69 -5.88
CA TRP A 80 10.58 -9.02 -4.83
C TRP A 80 10.51 -9.89 -3.59
N THR A 81 10.85 -9.29 -2.44
CA THR A 81 10.78 -9.92 -1.12
C THR A 81 9.70 -9.25 -0.30
N GLU A 82 8.96 -10.01 0.48
CA GLU A 82 7.99 -9.48 1.41
C GLU A 82 8.70 -8.76 2.55
N LEU A 83 8.41 -7.48 2.73
CA LEU A 83 8.91 -6.68 3.84
C LEU A 83 7.95 -6.75 5.04
N ALA A 84 6.66 -6.74 4.78
CA ALA A 84 5.63 -6.85 5.80
C ALA A 84 4.33 -7.43 5.21
N TYR A 85 3.62 -8.20 6.03
CA TYR A 85 2.39 -8.88 5.66
C TYR A 85 1.37 -8.86 6.80
N SER A 86 0.11 -8.61 6.46
CA SER A 86 -1.05 -8.84 7.31
C SER A 86 -2.07 -9.69 6.56
N SER A 87 -2.76 -10.54 7.28
CA SER A 87 -3.87 -11.33 6.76
C SER A 87 -5.10 -11.09 7.60
N ASP A 88 -6.12 -10.58 6.97
CA ASP A 88 -7.43 -10.32 7.58
C ASP A 88 -8.46 -11.35 7.15
N PHE A 89 -9.62 -11.30 7.80
CA PHE A 89 -10.78 -12.07 7.41
C PHE A 89 -12.06 -11.25 7.58
N ILE A 90 -13.09 -11.60 6.83
CA ILE A 90 -14.45 -11.11 6.99
C ILE A 90 -15.35 -12.31 7.21
N GLN A 91 -16.17 -12.24 8.25
CA GLN A 91 -17.28 -13.17 8.50
C GLN A 91 -18.58 -12.39 8.35
N GLN A 92 -19.41 -12.84 7.45
CA GLN A 92 -20.74 -12.24 7.25
C GLN A 92 -21.61 -12.48 8.47
N THR A 93 -22.19 -11.41 9.02
CA THR A 93 -23.12 -11.47 10.16
C THR A 93 -24.54 -11.20 9.75
N GLU A 94 -24.73 -10.47 8.66
CA GLU A 94 -26.03 -10.09 8.10
C GLU A 94 -25.97 -10.16 6.56
N SER A 95 -27.09 -9.92 5.89
CA SER A 95 -27.20 -9.98 4.42
C SER A 95 -26.63 -8.74 3.70
N ASP A 96 -25.70 -8.03 4.31
CA ASP A 96 -25.06 -6.84 3.74
C ASP A 96 -23.54 -6.95 3.76
N ALA A 97 -22.86 -6.01 3.11
CA ALA A 97 -21.42 -6.01 3.04
C ALA A 97 -20.80 -5.74 4.42
N THR A 98 -19.90 -6.62 4.82
CA THR A 98 -19.07 -6.45 6.02
C THR A 98 -17.70 -5.90 5.62
N MET A 99 -17.11 -5.07 6.46
CA MET A 99 -15.86 -4.38 6.19
C MET A 99 -14.75 -4.78 7.18
N THR A 100 -13.51 -4.73 6.72
CA THR A 100 -12.30 -4.81 7.53
C THR A 100 -11.23 -3.90 6.96
N THR A 101 -10.17 -3.64 7.73
CA THR A 101 -9.02 -2.86 7.26
C THR A 101 -7.73 -3.57 7.65
N GLY A 102 -6.96 -3.96 6.64
CA GLY A 102 -5.61 -4.46 6.83
C GLY A 102 -4.62 -3.31 6.96
N VAL A 103 -3.71 -3.41 7.93
CA VAL A 103 -2.63 -2.45 8.15
C VAL A 103 -1.33 -3.20 8.35
N VAL A 104 -0.29 -2.80 7.62
CA VAL A 104 1.07 -3.31 7.79
C VAL A 104 2.06 -2.17 7.88
N THR A 105 3.11 -2.38 8.66
CA THR A 105 4.20 -1.42 8.81
C THR A 105 5.55 -2.12 8.62
N GLY A 106 6.51 -1.41 8.07
CA GLY A 106 7.87 -1.91 7.92
C GLY A 106 8.89 -0.78 7.88
N ILE A 107 10.15 -1.13 8.10
CA ILE A 107 11.27 -0.22 7.89
C ILE A 107 12.08 -0.74 6.71
N ALA A 108 12.20 0.06 5.66
CA ALA A 108 13.06 -0.22 4.52
C ALA A 108 14.39 0.51 4.68
N HIS A 109 15.50 -0.20 4.51
CA HIS A 109 16.85 0.37 4.45
C HIS A 109 17.22 0.52 2.98
N ILE A 110 17.31 1.75 2.50
CA ILE A 110 17.57 2.11 1.11
C ILE A 110 19.03 2.47 0.95
N LEU A 111 19.77 1.62 0.25
CA LEU A 111 21.21 1.80 -0.02
C LEU A 111 21.47 2.34 -1.43
N ASP A 112 20.58 2.03 -2.39
CA ASP A 112 20.69 2.45 -3.78
C ASP A 112 19.30 2.80 -4.34
N THR A 113 19.04 4.09 -4.55
CA THR A 113 17.75 4.56 -5.07
C THR A 113 17.44 4.11 -6.50
N SER A 114 18.44 3.63 -7.25
CA SER A 114 18.25 3.05 -8.59
C SER A 114 17.70 1.63 -8.52
N ASN A 115 18.09 0.87 -7.51
CA ASN A 115 17.78 -0.55 -7.36
C ASN A 115 16.73 -0.82 -6.26
N ASP A 116 16.77 -0.05 -5.16
CA ASP A 116 15.84 -0.23 -4.03
C ASP A 116 14.48 0.41 -4.34
N LYS A 117 13.45 -0.42 -4.41
CA LYS A 117 12.06 0.00 -4.67
C LYS A 117 11.10 -0.70 -3.72
N VAL A 118 9.91 -0.15 -3.57
CA VAL A 118 8.81 -0.82 -2.88
C VAL A 118 7.56 -0.84 -3.75
N ARG A 119 6.71 -1.85 -3.51
CA ARG A 119 5.38 -1.96 -4.09
C ARG A 119 4.39 -2.52 -3.07
N PHE A 120 3.12 -2.37 -3.34
CA PHE A 120 2.05 -2.69 -2.41
C PHE A 120 1.03 -3.61 -3.07
N SER A 121 0.63 -4.65 -2.35
CA SER A 121 -0.36 -5.62 -2.83
C SER A 121 -1.49 -5.75 -1.83
N ALA A 122 -2.72 -5.87 -2.32
CA ALA A 122 -3.91 -5.89 -1.48
C ALA A 122 -5.01 -6.76 -2.05
N GLY A 123 -5.85 -7.31 -1.16
CA GLY A 123 -7.09 -7.96 -1.49
C GLY A 123 -7.05 -9.48 -1.50
N ALA A 124 -8.15 -10.06 -1.91
CA ALA A 124 -8.38 -11.48 -2.17
C ALA A 124 -9.47 -11.62 -3.23
N SER A 125 -9.63 -12.82 -3.80
CA SER A 125 -10.69 -13.06 -4.81
C SER A 125 -12.07 -12.64 -4.28
N SER A 126 -12.82 -11.88 -5.07
CA SER A 126 -14.18 -11.39 -4.77
C SER A 126 -14.28 -10.36 -3.62
N VAL A 127 -13.16 -9.91 -3.07
CA VAL A 127 -13.15 -8.82 -2.09
C VAL A 127 -13.02 -7.49 -2.81
N ASN A 128 -13.80 -6.50 -2.39
CA ASN A 128 -13.66 -5.13 -2.88
C ASN A 128 -12.66 -4.38 -2.00
N THR A 129 -11.69 -3.73 -2.63
CA THR A 129 -10.76 -2.80 -1.99
C THR A 129 -11.29 -1.39 -2.21
N SER A 130 -11.56 -0.68 -1.11
CA SER A 130 -12.11 0.68 -1.13
C SER A 130 -11.03 1.70 -1.40
N ALA A 131 -11.40 2.75 -2.10
CA ALA A 131 -10.51 3.87 -2.42
C ALA A 131 -11.29 5.18 -2.39
N ASP A 132 -10.57 6.28 -2.23
CA ASP A 132 -11.15 7.62 -2.20
C ASP A 132 -10.08 8.65 -2.57
N THR A 133 -10.45 9.67 -3.38
CA THR A 133 -9.52 10.74 -3.81
C THR A 133 -9.35 11.85 -2.77
N ASN A 134 -10.21 11.90 -1.74
CA ASN A 134 -10.16 12.92 -0.68
C ASN A 134 -9.81 12.35 0.69
N ALA A 135 -9.93 11.03 0.87
CA ALA A 135 -9.65 10.34 2.13
C ALA A 135 -8.78 9.10 1.91
N GLN A 136 -7.99 8.74 2.90
CA GLN A 136 -7.12 7.56 2.81
C GLN A 136 -7.86 6.29 3.25
N HIS A 137 -8.63 5.68 2.34
CA HIS A 137 -9.18 4.35 2.55
C HIS A 137 -8.11 3.28 2.29
N THR A 138 -7.47 3.35 1.13
CA THR A 138 -6.32 2.51 0.77
C THR A 138 -5.16 3.40 0.36
N GLY A 139 -4.01 3.24 1.00
CA GLY A 139 -2.87 4.10 0.72
C GLY A 139 -1.69 3.91 1.65
N ILE A 140 -0.65 4.70 1.43
CA ILE A 140 0.61 4.62 2.15
C ILE A 140 1.01 5.94 2.80
N VAL A 141 1.66 5.82 3.95
CA VAL A 141 2.50 6.86 4.54
C VAL A 141 3.94 6.38 4.53
N CYS A 142 4.84 7.23 4.08
CA CYS A 142 6.28 6.93 4.10
C CYS A 142 7.02 8.13 4.69
N ILE A 143 7.82 7.86 5.71
CA ILE A 143 8.59 8.88 6.46
C ILE A 143 10.05 8.45 6.50
N LYS A 144 10.95 9.32 6.08
CA LYS A 144 12.39 9.10 6.26
C LYS A 144 12.74 9.30 7.74
N LEU A 145 13.35 8.31 8.34
CA LEU A 145 13.76 8.33 9.74
C LEU A 145 15.18 8.88 9.92
N ALA A 146 16.10 8.46 9.04
CA ALA A 146 17.52 8.80 9.12
C ALA A 146 18.21 8.62 7.76
N ASP A 147 19.35 9.24 7.60
CA ASP A 147 20.30 8.95 6.53
C ASP A 147 21.06 7.63 6.79
N THR A 148 21.68 7.07 5.75
CA THR A 148 22.59 5.91 5.86
C THR A 148 23.95 6.32 6.32
#